data_d8046103e88f3187533f4442aba13f90
#
_entry.id   d8046103e88f3187533f4442aba13f90
#
_cell.length_a   1.000
_cell.length_b   1.000
_cell.length_c   1.000
_cell.angle_alpha   90.00
_cell.angle_beta   90.00
_cell.angle_gamma   90.00
#
_symmetry.space_group_name_H-M   'P 1'
#
loop_
_entity.id
_entity.type
_entity.pdbx_description
1 polymer ?
#
loop_
_entity_poly.entity_id
_entity_poly.type
_entity_poly.pdbx_seq_one_letter_code
_entity_poly.pdbx_strand_id
1 'polypeptide(L)'
;MGSEMCIRDRFGAPTELEVQLAEKICSSVPGMEMIRMVNSGTEATMSAIRLARAYTGRDKIIKFEGCYHGHSDSLLVKAGSGALTMGEPSSPGVPECLAAHTITLPYNDISKVSNLFDQLGSQIAAIIVEPVVGNMNCIPPIPGFLEKLRECCTKHDALLIADEVMTGFRVSSK
;
A
#
# COMPACT_ATOMS: atom_id res chain seq x y z
N MET A 1 -2.21 36.31 -6.02
CA MET A 1 -1.79 34.92 -5.74
C MET A 1 -2.89 34.03 -5.17
N GLY A 2 -3.90 34.54 -4.47
CA GLY A 2 -4.98 33.72 -3.94
C GLY A 2 -6.06 33.26 -4.93
N SER A 3 -6.28 34.00 -6.04
CA SER A 3 -7.34 33.70 -7.00
C SER A 3 -6.99 32.61 -8.02
N GLU A 4 -5.71 32.42 -8.35
CA GLU A 4 -5.30 31.36 -9.28
C GLU A 4 -5.30 29.97 -8.64
N MET A 5 -5.00 29.87 -7.35
CA MET A 5 -5.10 28.63 -6.61
C MET A 5 -6.53 28.09 -6.54
N CYS A 6 -7.52 28.99 -6.32
CA CYS A 6 -8.92 28.61 -6.27
C CYS A 6 -9.52 28.21 -7.62
N ILE A 7 -8.91 28.61 -8.75
CA ILE A 7 -9.40 28.29 -10.10
C ILE A 7 -8.79 26.97 -10.62
N ARG A 8 -7.64 26.57 -10.11
CA ARG A 8 -6.92 25.36 -10.54
C ARG A 8 -6.98 24.22 -9.54
N ASP A 9 -7.35 24.51 -8.29
CA ASP A 9 -7.44 23.52 -7.24
C ASP A 9 -8.88 23.03 -7.06
N ARG A 10 -8.98 21.81 -6.61
CA ARG A 10 -10.17 21.04 -6.36
C ARG A 10 -11.07 21.68 -5.30
N PHE A 11 -12.02 22.47 -5.69
CA PHE A 11 -13.12 22.90 -4.81
C PHE A 11 -14.30 21.90 -4.88
N GLY A 12 -14.00 20.60 -4.67
CA GLY A 12 -15.02 19.55 -4.74
C GLY A 12 -15.43 19.13 -6.16
N ALA A 13 -14.86 19.76 -7.21
CA ALA A 13 -15.07 19.40 -8.59
C ALA A 13 -13.71 19.19 -9.31
N PRO A 14 -13.57 18.17 -10.15
CA PRO A 14 -12.33 17.93 -10.90
C PRO A 14 -12.11 19.05 -11.92
N THR A 15 -10.84 19.40 -12.12
CA THR A 15 -10.45 20.30 -13.22
C THR A 15 -10.32 19.49 -14.53
N GLU A 16 -10.36 20.17 -15.67
CA GLU A 16 -10.19 19.52 -16.98
C GLU A 16 -8.84 18.78 -17.06
N LEU A 17 -7.76 19.35 -16.54
CA LEU A 17 -6.43 18.73 -16.52
C LEU A 17 -6.39 17.46 -15.64
N GLU A 18 -7.11 17.44 -14.53
CA GLU A 18 -7.23 16.22 -13.69
C GLU A 18 -7.95 15.11 -14.44
N VAL A 19 -9.01 15.44 -15.17
CA VAL A 19 -9.75 14.47 -15.99
C VAL A 19 -8.86 13.90 -17.09
N GLN A 20 -8.18 14.76 -17.86
CA GLN A 20 -7.25 14.35 -18.92
C GLN A 20 -6.11 13.46 -18.36
N LEU A 21 -5.54 13.81 -17.21
CA LEU A 21 -4.51 13.01 -16.56
C LEU A 21 -5.07 11.64 -16.10
N ALA A 22 -6.26 11.62 -15.50
CA ALA A 22 -6.91 10.39 -15.09
C ALA A 22 -7.17 9.44 -16.26
N GLU A 23 -7.71 9.96 -17.36
CA GLU A 23 -7.93 9.20 -18.60
C GLU A 23 -6.62 8.65 -19.17
N LYS A 24 -5.56 9.47 -19.16
CA LYS A 24 -4.23 9.06 -19.62
C LYS A 24 -3.66 7.91 -18.78
N ILE A 25 -3.78 7.98 -17.45
CA ILE A 25 -3.30 6.92 -16.53
C ILE A 25 -4.15 5.65 -16.72
N CYS A 26 -5.49 5.75 -16.72
CA CYS A 26 -6.37 4.60 -16.93
C CYS A 26 -6.09 3.90 -18.27
N SER A 27 -5.81 4.66 -19.32
CA SER A 27 -5.46 4.07 -20.63
C SER A 27 -4.08 3.44 -20.67
N SER A 28 -3.17 3.85 -19.77
CA SER A 28 -1.78 3.36 -19.74
C SER A 28 -1.59 2.15 -18.83
N VAL A 29 -2.41 2.01 -17.79
CA VAL A 29 -2.29 0.93 -16.80
C VAL A 29 -3.44 -0.06 -16.97
N PRO A 30 -3.18 -1.30 -17.42
CA PRO A 30 -4.22 -2.30 -17.63
C PRO A 30 -4.99 -2.61 -16.33
N GLY A 31 -6.32 -2.63 -16.41
CA GLY A 31 -7.20 -2.93 -15.29
C GLY A 31 -7.47 -1.76 -14.34
N MET A 32 -6.92 -0.58 -14.61
CA MET A 32 -7.23 0.62 -13.82
C MET A 32 -8.47 1.32 -14.38
N GLU A 33 -9.57 1.28 -13.64
CA GLU A 33 -10.87 1.82 -14.07
C GLU A 33 -11.18 3.19 -13.46
N MET A 34 -10.65 3.48 -12.27
CA MET A 34 -10.90 4.71 -11.53
C MET A 34 -9.64 5.23 -10.85
N ILE A 35 -9.53 6.55 -10.77
CA ILE A 35 -8.42 7.24 -10.11
C ILE A 35 -8.97 8.29 -9.15
N ARG A 36 -8.33 8.37 -8.00
CA ARG A 36 -8.45 9.50 -7.09
C ARG A 36 -7.12 10.21 -6.97
N MET A 37 -7.08 11.47 -7.32
CA MET A 37 -5.91 12.31 -7.13
C MET A 37 -5.78 12.71 -5.65
N VAL A 38 -4.54 12.71 -5.16
CA VAL A 38 -4.15 13.17 -3.82
C VAL A 38 -2.83 13.93 -3.94
N ASN A 39 -2.39 14.59 -2.86
CA ASN A 39 -1.22 15.48 -2.93
C ASN A 39 0.11 14.79 -2.58
N SER A 40 0.09 13.58 -2.02
CA SER A 40 1.29 12.87 -1.59
C SER A 40 1.10 11.35 -1.58
N GLY A 41 2.23 10.62 -1.61
CA GLY A 41 2.22 9.16 -1.43
C GLY A 41 1.63 8.73 -0.07
N THR A 42 1.86 9.51 0.99
CA THR A 42 1.25 9.26 2.31
C THR A 42 -0.27 9.32 2.26
N GLU A 43 -0.84 10.32 1.58
CA GLU A 43 -2.29 10.42 1.42
C GLU A 43 -2.85 9.28 0.57
N ALA A 44 -2.11 8.85 -0.47
CA ALA A 44 -2.49 7.74 -1.32
C ALA A 44 -2.55 6.44 -0.52
N THR A 45 -1.47 6.08 0.18
CA THR A 45 -1.39 4.84 0.96
C THR A 45 -2.36 4.82 2.13
N MET A 46 -2.51 5.94 2.86
CA MET A 46 -3.50 6.08 3.92
C MET A 46 -4.93 5.86 3.39
N SER A 47 -5.24 6.42 2.22
CA SER A 47 -6.56 6.27 1.59
C SER A 47 -6.80 4.85 1.11
N ALA A 48 -5.78 4.21 0.51
CA ALA A 48 -5.84 2.83 0.04
C ALA A 48 -6.08 1.84 1.19
N ILE A 49 -5.38 2.02 2.32
CA ILE A 49 -5.57 1.18 3.52
C ILE A 49 -6.98 1.34 4.08
N ARG A 50 -7.47 2.58 4.19
CA ARG A 50 -8.83 2.84 4.67
C ARG A 50 -9.88 2.19 3.76
N LEU A 51 -9.68 2.29 2.46
CA LEU A 51 -10.55 1.65 1.47
C LEU A 51 -10.50 0.13 1.60
N ALA A 52 -9.31 -0.46 1.73
CA ALA A 52 -9.15 -1.89 1.89
C ALA A 52 -9.86 -2.45 3.13
N ARG A 53 -9.70 -1.77 4.27
CA ARG A 53 -10.41 -2.13 5.51
C ARG A 53 -11.92 -2.02 5.35
N ALA A 54 -12.41 -0.94 4.75
CA ALA A 54 -13.85 -0.74 4.54
C ALA A 54 -14.44 -1.78 3.58
N TYR A 55 -13.73 -2.11 2.50
CA TYR A 55 -14.18 -3.08 1.50
C TYR A 55 -14.23 -4.51 2.05
N THR A 56 -13.21 -4.92 2.82
CA THR A 56 -13.11 -6.29 3.34
C THR A 56 -13.80 -6.49 4.68
N GLY A 57 -14.11 -5.42 5.42
CA GLY A 57 -14.58 -5.49 6.81
C GLY A 57 -13.53 -6.02 7.78
N ARG A 58 -12.24 -5.93 7.44
CA ARG A 58 -11.12 -6.50 8.22
C ARG A 58 -10.14 -5.41 8.61
N ASP A 59 -9.39 -5.60 9.70
CA ASP A 59 -8.50 -4.56 10.25
C ASP A 59 -7.03 -4.74 9.92
N LYS A 60 -6.56 -6.00 9.79
CA LYS A 60 -5.14 -6.30 9.70
C LYS A 60 -4.57 -6.02 8.31
N ILE A 61 -3.36 -5.46 8.31
CA ILE A 61 -2.58 -5.17 7.10
C ILE A 61 -1.23 -5.84 7.21
N ILE A 62 -0.73 -6.37 6.10
CA ILE A 62 0.64 -6.86 5.97
C ILE A 62 1.46 -5.81 5.23
N LYS A 63 2.63 -5.47 5.76
CA LYS A 63 3.69 -4.72 5.08
C LYS A 63 5.02 -5.49 5.17
N PHE A 64 6.05 -5.02 4.48
CA PHE A 64 7.36 -5.65 4.50
C PHE A 64 8.41 -4.79 5.19
N GLU A 65 9.37 -5.45 5.85
CA GLU A 65 10.52 -4.80 6.47
C GLU A 65 11.30 -4.00 5.41
N GLY A 66 11.72 -2.81 5.79
CA GLY A 66 12.46 -1.91 4.92
C GLY A 66 11.65 -1.16 3.88
N CYS A 67 10.42 -1.59 3.58
CA CYS A 67 9.50 -0.84 2.73
C CYS A 67 8.98 0.42 3.44
N TYR A 68 8.91 1.53 2.69
CA TYR A 68 8.40 2.80 3.18
C TYR A 68 7.14 3.20 2.41
N HIS A 69 6.06 3.43 3.13
CA HIS A 69 4.75 3.72 2.55
C HIS A 69 4.16 5.04 3.08
N GLY A 70 5.01 6.02 3.35
CA GLY A 70 4.57 7.28 3.96
C GLY A 70 4.52 7.20 5.48
N HIS A 71 3.96 8.23 6.12
CA HIS A 71 4.03 8.42 7.57
C HIS A 71 2.65 8.38 8.27
N SER A 72 1.68 7.65 7.72
CA SER A 72 0.46 7.36 8.48
C SER A 72 0.77 6.39 9.62
N ASP A 73 0.10 6.55 10.76
CA ASP A 73 0.36 5.76 11.98
C ASP A 73 0.33 4.25 11.74
N SER A 74 -0.61 3.77 10.94
CA SER A 74 -0.71 2.35 10.56
C SER A 74 0.51 1.82 9.81
N LEU A 75 1.38 2.67 9.26
CA LEU A 75 2.54 2.29 8.45
C LEU A 75 3.88 2.56 9.15
N LEU A 76 3.87 3.33 10.23
CA LEU A 76 5.03 3.58 11.08
C LEU A 76 5.20 2.44 12.10
N VAL A 77 5.37 1.24 11.59
CA VAL A 77 5.42 -0.01 12.35
C VAL A 77 6.63 -0.82 11.91
N LYS A 78 7.36 -1.38 12.88
CA LYS A 78 8.46 -2.32 12.66
C LYS A 78 8.04 -3.74 13.03
N ALA A 79 8.82 -4.74 12.62
CA ALA A 79 8.60 -6.11 13.03
C ALA A 79 8.71 -6.23 14.57
N GLY A 80 7.77 -6.94 15.16
CA GLY A 80 7.86 -7.33 16.57
C GLY A 80 8.87 -8.48 16.77
N SER A 81 9.16 -8.79 18.02
CA SER A 81 10.22 -9.74 18.40
C SER A 81 9.93 -11.23 18.13
N GLY A 82 8.80 -11.60 17.57
CA GLY A 82 8.39 -12.98 17.28
C GLY A 82 7.78 -13.16 15.88
N ALA A 83 7.74 -14.41 15.41
CA ALA A 83 7.30 -14.76 14.06
C ALA A 83 5.83 -14.40 13.73
N LEU A 84 5.02 -14.12 14.74
CA LEU A 84 3.60 -13.75 14.64
C LEU A 84 3.28 -12.51 15.48
N THR A 85 4.29 -11.73 15.86
CA THR A 85 4.08 -10.56 16.72
C THR A 85 3.43 -9.44 15.93
N MET A 86 2.36 -8.91 16.49
CA MET A 86 1.76 -7.66 16.03
C MET A 86 2.83 -6.57 16.04
N GLY A 87 2.76 -5.66 15.07
CA GLY A 87 3.77 -4.64 14.87
C GLY A 87 3.96 -3.75 16.10
N GLU A 88 5.20 -3.41 16.35
CA GLU A 88 5.56 -2.39 17.35
C GLU A 88 5.67 -1.03 16.65
N PRO A 89 5.26 0.07 17.31
CA PRO A 89 5.49 1.40 16.78
C PRO A 89 6.97 1.65 16.45
N SER A 90 7.26 2.12 15.24
CA SER A 90 8.62 2.51 14.85
C SER A 90 8.93 3.98 15.16
N SER A 91 7.92 4.74 15.57
CA SER A 91 8.01 6.17 15.83
C SER A 91 7.35 6.52 17.16
N PRO A 92 8.01 7.33 18.02
CA PRO A 92 7.40 7.87 19.22
C PRO A 92 6.12 8.66 18.85
N GLY A 93 5.04 8.45 19.59
CA GLY A 93 3.77 9.12 19.33
C GLY A 93 2.77 8.30 18.52
N VAL A 94 3.16 7.15 17.94
CA VAL A 94 2.22 6.20 17.37
C VAL A 94 1.65 5.32 18.49
N PRO A 95 0.33 5.32 18.71
CA PRO A 95 -0.29 4.46 19.73
C PRO A 95 -0.13 2.97 19.37
N GLU A 96 0.17 2.13 20.37
CA GLU A 96 0.30 0.68 20.18
C GLU A 96 -0.95 0.05 19.58
N CYS A 97 -2.14 0.52 19.95
CA CYS A 97 -3.39 0.01 19.41
C CYS A 97 -3.52 0.19 17.89
N LEU A 98 -2.89 1.22 17.29
CA LEU A 98 -2.87 1.41 15.84
C LEU A 98 -1.80 0.53 15.18
N ALA A 99 -0.64 0.39 15.81
CA ALA A 99 0.44 -0.48 15.35
C ALA A 99 0.04 -1.97 15.38
N ALA A 100 -0.77 -2.38 16.34
CA ALA A 100 -1.23 -3.75 16.52
C ALA A 100 -2.02 -4.34 15.32
N HIS A 101 -2.55 -3.50 14.45
CA HIS A 101 -3.25 -3.91 13.23
C HIS A 101 -2.33 -4.09 12.01
N THR A 102 -1.03 -3.88 12.16
CA THR A 102 -0.07 -3.98 11.05
C THR A 102 0.97 -5.05 11.35
N ILE A 103 1.03 -6.05 10.48
CA ILE A 103 1.98 -7.16 10.58
C ILE A 103 3.13 -6.87 9.61
N THR A 104 4.36 -6.92 10.09
CA THR A 104 5.54 -6.71 9.26
C THR A 104 6.25 -8.03 9.01
N LEU A 105 6.46 -8.38 7.75
CA LEU A 105 7.16 -9.59 7.30
C LEU A 105 8.47 -9.22 6.59
N PRO A 106 9.46 -10.11 6.56
CA PRO A 106 10.63 -9.94 5.70
C PRO A 106 10.23 -9.89 4.23
N TYR A 107 10.83 -8.96 3.48
CA TYR A 107 10.65 -8.91 2.03
C TYR A 107 11.30 -10.13 1.37
N ASN A 108 10.69 -10.65 0.30
CA ASN A 108 11.13 -11.87 -0.41
C ASN A 108 11.00 -13.19 0.38
N ASP A 109 10.30 -13.22 1.50
CA ASP A 109 10.05 -14.47 2.25
C ASP A 109 8.65 -15.03 1.93
N ILE A 110 8.57 -15.80 0.86
CA ILE A 110 7.32 -16.44 0.39
C ILE A 110 6.72 -17.37 1.45
N SER A 111 7.56 -18.07 2.20
CA SER A 111 7.10 -19.04 3.19
C SER A 111 6.41 -18.36 4.37
N LYS A 112 6.96 -17.26 4.87
CA LYS A 112 6.31 -16.49 5.93
C LYS A 112 4.98 -15.88 5.51
N VAL A 113 4.88 -15.41 4.27
CA VAL A 113 3.61 -14.91 3.73
C VAL A 113 2.57 -16.03 3.71
N SER A 114 2.89 -17.21 3.15
CA SER A 114 1.98 -18.34 3.08
C SER A 114 1.52 -18.79 4.47
N ASN A 115 2.46 -18.99 5.39
CA ASN A 115 2.18 -19.40 6.77
C ASN A 115 1.28 -18.41 7.52
N LEU A 116 1.47 -17.10 7.29
CA LEU A 116 0.64 -16.10 7.92
C LEU A 116 -0.80 -16.14 7.39
N PHE A 117 -0.96 -16.30 6.08
CA PHE A 117 -2.29 -16.42 5.48
C PHE A 117 -3.03 -17.70 5.91
N ASP A 118 -2.33 -18.81 6.08
CA ASP A 118 -2.94 -20.05 6.58
C ASP A 118 -3.47 -19.88 8.02
N GLN A 119 -2.86 -18.99 8.81
CA GLN A 119 -3.26 -18.75 10.20
C GLN A 119 -4.27 -17.60 10.37
N LEU A 120 -4.08 -16.50 9.66
CA LEU A 120 -4.81 -15.25 9.88
C LEU A 120 -5.49 -14.70 8.61
N GLY A 121 -5.52 -15.45 7.50
CA GLY A 121 -5.98 -14.95 6.21
C GLY A 121 -7.39 -14.32 6.24
N SER A 122 -8.29 -14.86 7.05
CA SER A 122 -9.65 -14.29 7.23
C SER A 122 -9.69 -12.94 7.97
N GLN A 123 -8.59 -12.52 8.58
CA GLN A 123 -8.46 -11.25 9.30
C GLN A 123 -7.67 -10.19 8.52
N ILE A 124 -7.01 -10.58 7.40
CA ILE A 124 -6.17 -9.71 6.59
C ILE A 124 -7.05 -8.92 5.63
N ALA A 125 -7.01 -7.59 5.73
CA ALA A 125 -7.64 -6.68 4.79
C ALA A 125 -6.83 -6.52 3.51
N ALA A 126 -5.51 -6.33 3.66
CA ALA A 126 -4.63 -6.11 2.52
C ALA A 126 -3.17 -6.45 2.82
N ILE A 127 -2.43 -6.70 1.75
CA ILE A 127 -0.96 -6.54 1.70
C ILE A 127 -0.67 -5.20 1.03
N ILE A 128 0.30 -4.44 1.56
CA ILE A 128 0.93 -3.32 0.87
C ILE A 128 2.40 -3.62 0.60
N VAL A 129 2.86 -3.39 -0.63
CA VAL A 129 4.22 -3.75 -1.07
C VAL A 129 4.75 -2.73 -2.07
N GLU A 130 6.04 -2.39 -1.98
CA GLU A 130 6.76 -1.78 -3.09
C GLU A 130 7.18 -2.89 -4.07
N PRO A 131 6.79 -2.85 -5.36
CA PRO A 131 7.18 -3.88 -6.34
C PRO A 131 8.70 -4.05 -6.47
N VAL A 132 9.45 -2.96 -6.41
CA VAL A 132 10.90 -2.91 -6.17
C VAL A 132 11.13 -2.01 -4.98
N VAL A 133 11.79 -2.50 -3.95
CA VAL A 133 11.94 -1.74 -2.70
C VAL A 133 12.98 -0.64 -2.86
N GLY A 134 12.51 0.57 -3.13
CA GLY A 134 13.39 1.74 -3.33
C GLY A 134 14.12 2.13 -2.04
N ASN A 135 13.43 2.12 -0.92
CA ASN A 135 13.96 2.54 0.38
C ASN A 135 15.08 1.62 0.92
N MET A 136 15.20 0.39 0.43
CA MET A 136 16.25 -0.56 0.77
C MET A 136 17.37 -0.66 -0.28
N ASN A 137 17.63 0.42 -1.02
CA ASN A 137 18.64 0.44 -2.07
C ASN A 137 18.28 -0.40 -3.32
N CYS A 138 17.03 -0.26 -3.78
CA CYS A 138 16.50 -0.88 -5.01
C CYS A 138 16.57 -2.41 -5.02
N ILE A 139 16.03 -3.05 -4.00
CA ILE A 139 15.97 -4.51 -3.94
C ILE A 139 14.79 -5.00 -4.81
N PRO A 140 15.05 -5.80 -5.85
CA PRO A 140 13.99 -6.40 -6.66
C PRO A 140 13.33 -7.59 -5.93
N PRO A 141 12.09 -7.93 -6.30
CA PRO A 141 11.46 -9.16 -5.86
C PRO A 141 12.18 -10.38 -6.46
N ILE A 142 12.29 -11.45 -5.69
CA ILE A 142 12.71 -12.74 -6.25
C ILE A 142 11.60 -13.29 -7.17
N PRO A 143 11.93 -14.13 -8.17
CA PRO A 143 10.92 -14.75 -9.02
C PRO A 143 9.83 -15.45 -8.21
N GLY A 144 8.57 -15.19 -8.55
CA GLY A 144 7.42 -15.79 -7.90
C GLY A 144 6.94 -15.09 -6.62
N PHE A 145 7.64 -14.06 -6.11
CA PHE A 145 7.23 -13.38 -4.88
C PHE A 145 5.94 -12.57 -5.06
N LEU A 146 5.87 -11.70 -6.05
CA LEU A 146 4.69 -10.86 -6.30
C LEU A 146 3.49 -11.71 -6.73
N GLU A 147 3.72 -12.74 -7.54
CA GLU A 147 2.69 -13.71 -7.93
C GLU A 147 2.12 -14.42 -6.70
N LYS A 148 2.97 -14.79 -5.75
CA LYS A 148 2.52 -15.42 -4.50
C LYS A 148 1.71 -14.48 -3.64
N LEU A 149 2.09 -13.20 -3.54
CA LEU A 149 1.27 -12.19 -2.86
C LEU A 149 -0.13 -12.11 -3.48
N ARG A 150 -0.20 -12.08 -4.82
CA ARG A 150 -1.49 -12.06 -5.53
C ARG A 150 -2.32 -13.33 -5.27
N GLU A 151 -1.67 -14.49 -5.35
CA GLU A 151 -2.33 -15.78 -5.07
C GLU A 151 -2.94 -15.82 -3.65
N CYS A 152 -2.13 -15.46 -2.63
CA CYS A 152 -2.60 -15.43 -1.25
C CYS A 152 -3.77 -14.45 -1.06
N CYS A 153 -3.66 -13.25 -1.62
CA CYS A 153 -4.75 -12.28 -1.55
C CYS A 153 -6.02 -12.80 -2.22
N THR A 154 -5.91 -13.40 -3.40
CA THR A 154 -7.07 -13.95 -4.13
C THR A 154 -7.73 -15.09 -3.35
N LYS A 155 -6.93 -16.02 -2.82
CA LYS A 155 -7.42 -17.19 -2.05
C LYS A 155 -8.20 -16.79 -0.78
N HIS A 156 -7.83 -15.68 -0.16
CA HIS A 156 -8.39 -15.25 1.12
C HIS A 156 -9.25 -13.99 1.05
N ASP A 157 -9.62 -13.54 -0.14
CA ASP A 157 -10.40 -12.32 -0.37
C ASP A 157 -9.78 -11.07 0.28
N ALA A 158 -8.45 -11.00 0.32
CA ALA A 158 -7.69 -9.83 0.73
C ALA A 158 -7.29 -8.98 -0.48
N LEU A 159 -6.98 -7.72 -0.26
CA LEU A 159 -6.53 -6.83 -1.33
C LEU A 159 -5.00 -6.78 -1.43
N LEU A 160 -4.48 -6.61 -2.64
CA LEU A 160 -3.07 -6.33 -2.88
C LEU A 160 -2.92 -4.87 -3.30
N ILE A 161 -2.19 -4.09 -2.51
CA ILE A 161 -1.87 -2.70 -2.77
C ILE A 161 -0.42 -2.63 -3.25
N ALA A 162 -0.22 -2.30 -4.52
CA ALA A 162 1.11 -2.02 -5.06
C ALA A 162 1.43 -0.53 -4.83
N ASP A 163 2.44 -0.26 -4.02
CA ASP A 163 2.95 1.09 -3.83
C ASP A 163 3.99 1.38 -4.91
N GLU A 164 3.55 2.07 -5.93
CA GLU A 164 4.36 2.42 -7.08
C GLU A 164 4.85 3.88 -7.06
N VAL A 165 4.90 4.50 -5.91
CA VAL A 165 5.43 5.87 -5.76
C VAL A 165 6.84 5.98 -6.32
N MET A 166 7.68 4.95 -6.17
CA MET A 166 9.04 4.90 -6.71
C MET A 166 9.13 4.24 -8.09
N THR A 167 8.29 3.28 -8.40
CA THR A 167 8.39 2.43 -9.60
C THR A 167 7.46 2.85 -10.74
N GLY A 168 6.29 3.40 -10.42
CA GLY A 168 5.27 3.74 -11.40
C GLY A 168 5.77 4.67 -12.51
N PHE A 169 5.57 4.27 -13.76
CA PHE A 169 6.04 4.97 -14.98
C PHE A 169 7.57 5.20 -15.04
N ARG A 170 8.36 4.52 -14.18
CA ARG A 170 9.83 4.60 -14.17
C ARG A 170 10.48 3.30 -14.59
N VAL A 171 9.98 2.16 -14.11
CA VAL A 171 10.53 0.84 -14.47
C VAL A 171 9.86 0.25 -15.70
N SER A 172 8.65 0.68 -16.01
CA SER A 172 7.91 0.32 -17.23
C SER A 172 6.95 1.45 -17.61
N SER A 173 6.60 1.52 -18.91
CA SER A 173 5.56 2.41 -19.42
C SER A 173 4.15 1.79 -19.33
N LYS A 174 4.06 0.56 -18.89
CA LYS A 174 2.82 -0.23 -18.74
C LYS A 174 2.86 -0.97 -17.41
#